data_87a97bf8ed92dc163eac4ab9c1bdddda
#
_entry.id   87a97bf8ed92dc163eac4ab9c1bdddda
#
_cell.length_a   1.000
_cell.length_b   1.000
_cell.length_c   1.000
_cell.angle_alpha   90.00
_cell.angle_beta   90.00
_cell.angle_gamma   90.00
#
_symmetry.space_group_name_H-M   'P 1'
#
loop_
_entity.id
_entity.type
_entity.pdbx_description
1 polymer ?
#
loop_
_entity_poly.entity_id
_entity_poly.type
_entity_poly.pdbx_seq_one_letter_code
_entity_poly.pdbx_strand_id
1 'polypeptide(L)'
;MNRLSGKQRAQIVASLVEGNSLRATARMCDVAFNTVLKLLPEIGQACLDYQDKVFRNLNCKRIQCDEIWSFCYAKEKNVPSDKVGQFGYGDVWTWVAIDPDTKLVPSFTVGSRSALTAREFMDDLASRLANRVQLTTDGYRIYLNAVEEASARTRIALKTKAKNAHKVSSLRTQSWLGS
;
A
#
# COMPACT_ATOMS: atom_id res chain seq x y z
N MET A 1 -13.88 -25.93 22.83
CA MET A 1 -13.88 -24.65 22.08
C MET A 1 -14.00 -24.99 20.60
N ASN A 2 -15.05 -24.51 19.95
CA ASN A 2 -15.33 -24.90 18.55
C ASN A 2 -14.37 -24.10 17.62
N ARG A 3 -13.34 -24.76 17.08
CA ARG A 3 -12.31 -24.13 16.23
C ARG A 3 -12.71 -24.33 14.77
N LEU A 4 -12.68 -23.27 13.95
CA LEU A 4 -12.94 -23.37 12.52
C LEU A 4 -11.95 -24.36 11.87
N SER A 5 -12.48 -25.21 10.99
CA SER A 5 -11.65 -26.05 10.13
C SER A 5 -10.90 -25.21 9.09
N GLY A 6 -9.82 -25.76 8.53
CA GLY A 6 -9.09 -25.09 7.43
C GLY A 6 -9.99 -24.78 6.23
N LYS A 7 -10.94 -25.67 5.89
CA LYS A 7 -11.91 -25.46 4.82
C LYS A 7 -12.83 -24.26 5.07
N GLN A 8 -13.36 -24.15 6.30
CA GLN A 8 -14.19 -23.00 6.67
C GLN A 8 -13.42 -21.69 6.66
N ARG A 9 -12.16 -21.68 7.15
CA ARG A 9 -11.29 -20.51 7.06
C ARG A 9 -11.06 -20.10 5.60
N ALA A 10 -10.75 -21.04 4.72
CA ALA A 10 -10.57 -20.78 3.29
C ALA A 10 -11.83 -20.20 2.63
N GLN A 11 -13.02 -20.69 2.97
CA GLN A 11 -14.28 -20.14 2.46
C GLN A 11 -14.52 -18.70 2.91
N ILE A 12 -14.25 -18.40 4.18
CA ILE A 12 -14.34 -17.03 4.71
C ILE A 12 -13.37 -16.10 3.96
N VAL A 13 -12.11 -16.52 3.78
CA VAL A 13 -11.10 -15.75 3.05
C VAL A 13 -11.54 -15.50 1.62
N ALA A 14 -11.96 -16.55 0.89
CA ALA A 14 -12.44 -16.43 -0.47
C ALA A 14 -13.60 -15.44 -0.59
N SER A 15 -14.57 -15.51 0.32
CA SER A 15 -15.70 -14.56 0.35
C SER A 15 -15.25 -13.12 0.57
N LEU A 16 -14.28 -12.88 1.45
CA LEU A 16 -13.72 -11.54 1.71
C LEU A 16 -12.93 -10.99 0.52
N VAL A 17 -12.14 -11.81 -0.14
CA VAL A 17 -11.35 -11.45 -1.34
C VAL A 17 -12.26 -11.07 -2.51
N GLU A 18 -13.44 -11.69 -2.63
CA GLU A 18 -14.48 -11.33 -3.62
C GLU A 18 -15.21 -10.02 -3.28
N GLY A 19 -14.79 -9.29 -2.23
CA GLY A 19 -15.35 -8.00 -1.86
C GLY A 19 -16.64 -8.07 -1.05
N ASN A 20 -17.03 -9.25 -0.54
CA ASN A 20 -18.20 -9.34 0.31
C ASN A 20 -17.97 -8.66 1.67
N SER A 21 -19.00 -7.99 2.18
CA SER A 21 -18.92 -7.38 3.50
C SER A 21 -18.77 -8.44 4.61
N LEU A 22 -18.18 -8.07 5.74
CA LEU A 22 -18.03 -8.96 6.91
C LEU A 22 -19.37 -9.61 7.33
N ARG A 23 -20.48 -8.84 7.27
CA ARG A 23 -21.83 -9.35 7.61
C ARG A 23 -22.35 -10.32 6.56
N ALA A 24 -22.10 -10.05 5.26
CA ALA A 24 -22.49 -10.97 4.18
C ALA A 24 -21.67 -12.26 4.30
N THR A 25 -20.37 -12.16 4.47
CA THR A 25 -19.47 -13.31 4.67
C THR A 25 -19.92 -14.19 5.84
N ALA A 26 -20.26 -13.58 6.98
CA ALA A 26 -20.73 -14.32 8.14
C ALA A 26 -22.01 -15.15 7.81
N ARG A 27 -22.98 -14.55 7.10
CA ARG A 27 -24.21 -15.25 6.69
C ARG A 27 -23.93 -16.34 5.65
N MET A 28 -23.09 -16.07 4.66
CA MET A 28 -22.77 -17.01 3.58
C MET A 28 -21.99 -18.24 4.06
N CYS A 29 -21.13 -18.04 5.04
CA CYS A 29 -20.28 -19.12 5.60
C CYS A 29 -20.89 -19.76 6.85
N ASP A 30 -22.10 -19.39 7.24
CA ASP A 30 -22.82 -19.88 8.43
C ASP A 30 -21.96 -19.81 9.71
N VAL A 31 -21.37 -18.63 9.95
CA VAL A 31 -20.55 -18.35 11.15
C VAL A 31 -20.97 -17.06 11.83
N ALA A 32 -20.69 -16.94 13.12
CA ALA A 32 -20.97 -15.71 13.84
C ALA A 32 -20.12 -14.54 13.26
N PHE A 33 -20.71 -13.34 13.22
CA PHE A 33 -20.02 -12.12 12.77
C PHE A 33 -18.67 -11.91 13.48
N ASN A 34 -18.66 -12.07 14.81
CA ASN A 34 -17.44 -11.92 15.60
C ASN A 34 -16.34 -12.95 15.23
N THR A 35 -16.71 -14.10 14.66
CA THR A 35 -15.74 -15.09 14.17
C THR A 35 -15.02 -14.55 12.94
N VAL A 36 -15.74 -13.95 11.99
CA VAL A 36 -15.14 -13.31 10.81
C VAL A 36 -14.27 -12.12 11.24
N LEU A 37 -14.77 -11.30 12.15
CA LEU A 37 -14.05 -10.11 12.64
C LEU A 37 -12.72 -10.47 13.33
N LYS A 38 -12.68 -11.55 14.11
CA LYS A 38 -11.44 -12.03 14.76
C LYS A 38 -10.49 -12.69 13.78
N LEU A 39 -11.02 -13.38 12.78
CA LEU A 39 -10.20 -14.06 11.76
C LEU A 39 -9.49 -13.06 10.82
N LEU A 40 -10.09 -11.90 10.57
CA LEU A 40 -9.57 -10.90 9.63
C LEU A 40 -8.13 -10.43 9.96
N PRO A 41 -7.80 -9.98 11.19
CA PRO A 41 -6.43 -9.60 11.54
C PRO A 41 -5.46 -10.78 11.51
N GLU A 42 -5.89 -12.00 11.89
CA GLU A 42 -5.04 -13.20 11.81
C GLU A 42 -4.64 -13.48 10.35
N ILE A 43 -5.60 -13.37 9.42
CA ILE A 43 -5.33 -13.56 7.99
C ILE A 43 -4.47 -12.42 7.46
N GLY A 44 -4.78 -11.18 7.83
CA GLY A 44 -4.00 -10.01 7.44
C GLY A 44 -2.52 -10.18 7.80
N GLN A 45 -2.23 -10.61 9.02
CA GLN A 45 -0.86 -10.86 9.46
C GLN A 45 -0.21 -12.00 8.67
N ALA A 46 -0.90 -13.11 8.47
CA ALA A 46 -0.38 -14.22 7.68
C ALA A 46 -0.09 -13.82 6.22
N CYS A 47 -0.91 -12.96 5.63
CA CYS A 47 -0.67 -12.41 4.29
C CYS A 47 0.54 -11.49 4.25
N LEU A 48 0.74 -10.63 5.27
CA LEU A 48 1.92 -9.78 5.39
C LEU A 48 3.20 -10.60 5.51
N ASP A 49 3.20 -11.60 6.38
CA ASP A 49 4.35 -12.50 6.58
C ASP A 49 4.69 -13.27 5.29
N TYR A 50 3.67 -13.73 4.56
CA TYR A 50 3.84 -14.40 3.28
C TYR A 50 4.38 -13.44 2.22
N GLN A 51 3.81 -12.25 2.10
CA GLN A 51 4.27 -11.21 1.15
C GLN A 51 5.73 -10.85 1.44
N ASP A 52 6.08 -10.64 2.71
CA ASP A 52 7.44 -10.27 3.10
C ASP A 52 8.47 -11.34 2.75
N LYS A 53 8.08 -12.61 2.87
CA LYS A 53 8.92 -13.77 2.53
C LYS A 53 9.06 -13.98 1.02
N VAL A 54 7.97 -13.82 0.26
CA VAL A 54 7.90 -14.26 -1.14
C VAL A 54 8.15 -13.12 -2.13
N PHE A 55 7.74 -11.87 -1.80
CA PHE A 55 7.89 -10.73 -2.68
C PHE A 55 9.26 -10.07 -2.47
N ARG A 56 10.29 -10.80 -2.87
CA ARG A 56 11.69 -10.35 -2.87
C ARG A 56 12.31 -10.59 -4.24
N ASN A 57 13.27 -9.74 -4.61
CA ASN A 57 13.97 -9.80 -5.89
C ASN A 57 13.01 -9.79 -7.11
N LEU A 58 11.96 -8.99 -7.03
CA LEU A 58 10.96 -8.86 -8.08
C LEU A 58 11.54 -8.14 -9.29
N ASN A 59 11.42 -8.76 -10.46
CA ASN A 59 11.88 -8.19 -11.72
C ASN A 59 10.71 -7.45 -12.41
N CYS A 60 10.45 -6.23 -11.98
CA CYS A 60 9.42 -5.37 -12.55
C CYS A 60 10.04 -4.36 -13.52
N LYS A 61 9.31 -4.00 -14.58
CA LYS A 61 9.72 -2.94 -15.53
C LYS A 61 9.15 -1.58 -15.10
N ARG A 62 7.92 -1.58 -14.63
CA ARG A 62 7.15 -0.39 -14.27
C ARG A 62 6.44 -0.62 -12.97
N ILE A 63 6.34 0.43 -12.17
CA ILE A 63 5.54 0.46 -10.95
C ILE A 63 4.68 1.74 -10.97
N GLN A 64 3.44 1.63 -10.58
CA GLN A 64 2.53 2.74 -10.38
C GLN A 64 2.22 2.84 -8.89
N CYS A 65 2.35 4.05 -8.33
CA CYS A 65 2.03 4.32 -6.93
C CYS A 65 0.89 5.32 -6.84
N ASP A 66 -0.02 5.06 -5.92
CA ASP A 66 -1.17 5.91 -5.62
C ASP A 66 -1.56 5.76 -4.15
N GLU A 67 -2.35 6.71 -3.61
CA GLU A 67 -2.89 6.65 -2.26
C GLU A 67 -4.40 6.49 -2.29
N ILE A 68 -4.90 5.51 -1.53
CA ILE A 68 -6.33 5.29 -1.32
C ILE A 68 -6.73 5.93 0.00
N TRP A 69 -7.59 6.94 -0.07
CA TRP A 69 -8.12 7.60 1.12
C TRP A 69 -9.26 6.81 1.76
N SER A 70 -9.26 6.77 3.06
CA SER A 70 -10.34 6.28 3.91
C SER A 70 -10.37 7.05 5.24
N PHE A 71 -11.21 6.65 6.18
CA PHE A 71 -11.23 7.24 7.53
C PHE A 71 -11.70 6.22 8.55
N CYS A 72 -11.26 6.42 9.80
CA CYS A 72 -11.78 5.72 10.97
C CYS A 72 -12.67 6.67 11.78
N TYR A 73 -13.80 6.19 12.26
CA TYR A 73 -14.79 6.93 13.03
C TYR A 73 -15.42 8.10 12.26
N ALA A 74 -14.65 9.13 11.91
CA ALA A 74 -15.07 10.31 11.14
C ALA A 74 -13.90 10.81 10.28
N LYS A 75 -14.22 11.58 9.21
CA LYS A 75 -13.19 12.32 8.45
C LYS A 75 -12.45 13.27 9.38
N GLU A 76 -11.16 13.49 9.14
CA GLU A 76 -10.29 14.32 9.99
C GLU A 76 -10.96 15.63 10.45
N LYS A 77 -11.57 16.38 9.51
CA LYS A 77 -12.26 17.64 9.79
C LYS A 77 -13.47 17.55 10.74
N ASN A 78 -13.99 16.35 10.95
CA ASN A 78 -15.18 16.09 11.77
C ASN A 78 -14.87 15.31 13.05
N VAL A 79 -13.59 15.05 13.33
CA VAL A 79 -13.15 14.40 14.56
C VAL A 79 -13.38 15.38 15.73
N PRO A 80 -14.03 14.93 16.84
CA PRO A 80 -14.15 15.75 18.04
C PRO A 80 -12.79 16.20 18.57
N SER A 81 -12.71 17.42 19.09
CA SER A 81 -11.44 18.04 19.53
C SER A 81 -10.68 17.22 20.57
N ASP A 82 -11.41 16.52 21.45
CA ASP A 82 -10.85 15.62 22.46
C ASP A 82 -10.26 14.32 21.91
N LYS A 83 -10.51 14.02 20.60
CA LYS A 83 -10.07 12.79 19.92
C LYS A 83 -9.12 13.02 18.77
N VAL A 84 -8.85 14.29 18.43
CA VAL A 84 -7.89 14.62 17.36
C VAL A 84 -6.51 14.04 17.66
N GLY A 85 -5.92 13.38 16.68
CA GLY A 85 -4.60 12.74 16.79
C GLY A 85 -4.58 11.42 17.56
N GLN A 86 -5.72 10.92 18.02
CA GLN A 86 -5.79 9.61 18.65
C GLN A 86 -5.91 8.50 17.60
N PHE A 87 -5.29 7.35 17.89
CA PHE A 87 -5.39 6.17 17.03
C PHE A 87 -6.86 5.71 16.88
N GLY A 88 -7.26 5.43 15.65
CA GLY A 88 -8.62 5.01 15.33
C GLY A 88 -9.60 6.15 15.04
N TYR A 89 -9.11 7.39 14.94
CA TYR A 89 -9.89 8.56 14.57
C TYR A 89 -9.23 9.32 13.42
N GLY A 90 -10.04 9.82 12.48
CA GLY A 90 -9.56 10.66 11.38
C GLY A 90 -9.23 9.92 10.10
N ASP A 91 -8.54 10.60 9.21
CA ASP A 91 -8.20 10.12 7.88
C ASP A 91 -7.12 9.04 7.92
N VAL A 92 -7.30 8.03 7.09
CA VAL A 92 -6.35 6.91 6.92
C VAL A 92 -6.05 6.76 5.45
N TRP A 93 -4.78 6.66 5.11
CA TRP A 93 -4.31 6.50 3.75
C TRP A 93 -3.64 5.15 3.56
N THR A 94 -4.00 4.47 2.47
CA THR A 94 -3.32 3.26 2.04
C THR A 94 -2.49 3.58 0.82
N TRP A 95 -1.17 3.59 0.99
CA TRP A 95 -0.19 3.75 -0.07
C TRP A 95 -0.01 2.43 -0.78
N VAL A 96 -0.13 2.39 -2.08
CA VAL A 96 -0.10 1.15 -2.87
C VAL A 96 0.86 1.29 -4.04
N ALA A 97 1.74 0.31 -4.20
CA ALA A 97 2.55 0.13 -5.41
C ALA A 97 2.00 -1.07 -6.20
N ILE A 98 1.74 -0.88 -7.48
CA ILE A 98 1.28 -1.95 -8.37
C ILE A 98 2.18 -2.07 -9.59
N ASP A 99 2.53 -3.28 -9.96
CA ASP A 99 3.08 -3.57 -11.28
C ASP A 99 1.92 -3.63 -12.30
N PRO A 100 1.84 -2.68 -13.25
CA PRO A 100 0.72 -2.63 -14.19
C PRO A 100 0.70 -3.80 -15.18
N ASP A 101 1.82 -4.51 -15.35
CA ASP A 101 1.93 -5.62 -16.29
C ASP A 101 1.40 -6.92 -15.66
N THR A 102 1.79 -7.22 -14.42
CA THR A 102 1.41 -8.47 -13.72
C THR A 102 0.23 -8.29 -12.78
N LYS A 103 -0.15 -7.06 -12.45
CA LYS A 103 -1.13 -6.69 -11.42
C LYS A 103 -0.72 -7.05 -9.99
N LEU A 104 0.54 -7.46 -9.82
CA LEU A 104 1.10 -7.69 -8.50
C LEU A 104 1.18 -6.38 -7.71
N VAL A 105 0.91 -6.43 -6.42
CA VAL A 105 1.10 -5.34 -5.46
C VAL A 105 2.36 -5.65 -4.63
N PRO A 106 3.55 -5.19 -5.06
CA PRO A 106 4.79 -5.49 -4.36
C PRO A 106 4.83 -4.94 -2.93
N SER A 107 4.30 -3.74 -2.74
CA SER A 107 4.33 -3.05 -1.45
C SER A 107 3.05 -2.26 -1.21
N PHE A 108 2.63 -2.18 0.04
CA PHE A 108 1.62 -1.25 0.52
C PHE A 108 1.91 -0.83 1.96
N THR A 109 1.45 0.35 2.34
CA THR A 109 1.60 0.88 3.70
C THR A 109 0.34 1.62 4.09
N VAL A 110 -0.14 1.38 5.32
CA VAL A 110 -1.29 2.10 5.88
C VAL A 110 -0.78 3.11 6.90
N GLY A 111 -1.16 4.38 6.73
CA GLY A 111 -0.69 5.44 7.61
C GLY A 111 -1.27 6.81 7.28
N SER A 112 -0.59 7.85 7.71
CA SER A 112 -0.91 9.23 7.39
C SER A 112 -0.40 9.62 5.99
N ARG A 113 -0.90 10.72 5.43
CA ARG A 113 -0.36 11.30 4.17
C ARG A 113 0.84 12.19 4.47
N SER A 114 1.89 11.61 5.04
CA SER A 114 3.09 12.31 5.51
C SER A 114 4.35 11.89 4.77
N ALA A 115 5.39 12.72 4.86
CA ALA A 115 6.70 12.40 4.30
C ALA A 115 7.34 11.16 4.95
N LEU A 116 7.08 10.93 6.23
CA LEU A 116 7.58 9.74 6.94
C LEU A 116 6.97 8.47 6.35
N THR A 117 5.64 8.40 6.21
CA THR A 117 4.95 7.26 5.62
C THR A 117 5.39 7.03 4.17
N ALA A 118 5.56 8.11 3.39
CA ALA A 118 6.07 8.01 2.02
C ALA A 118 7.47 7.40 1.96
N ARG A 119 8.36 7.78 2.89
CA ARG A 119 9.72 7.23 2.99
C ARG A 119 9.66 5.74 3.33
N GLU A 120 8.95 5.36 4.38
CA GLU A 120 8.80 3.95 4.80
C GLU A 120 8.26 3.09 3.65
N PHE A 121 7.25 3.59 2.93
CA PHE A 121 6.67 2.93 1.76
C PHE A 121 7.68 2.76 0.62
N MET A 122 8.46 3.81 0.29
CA MET A 122 9.46 3.74 -0.76
C MET A 122 10.64 2.85 -0.38
N ASP A 123 11.08 2.86 0.86
CA ASP A 123 12.16 1.99 1.36
C ASP A 123 11.73 0.51 1.30
N ASP A 124 10.49 0.19 1.70
CA ASP A 124 9.95 -1.17 1.58
C ASP A 124 9.86 -1.60 0.12
N LEU A 125 9.24 -0.79 -0.75
CA LEU A 125 9.15 -1.08 -2.18
C LEU A 125 10.53 -1.35 -2.78
N ALA A 126 11.49 -0.49 -2.49
CA ALA A 126 12.83 -0.57 -3.00
C ALA A 126 13.54 -1.86 -2.57
N SER A 127 13.33 -2.30 -1.33
CA SER A 127 13.91 -3.54 -0.78
C SER A 127 13.42 -4.80 -1.50
N ARG A 128 12.27 -4.72 -2.16
CA ARG A 128 11.61 -5.84 -2.85
C ARG A 128 12.00 -5.99 -4.31
N LEU A 129 12.56 -4.95 -4.93
CA LEU A 129 12.88 -4.92 -6.35
C LEU A 129 14.29 -5.44 -6.64
N ALA A 130 14.44 -6.27 -7.69
CA ALA A 130 15.73 -6.78 -8.16
C ALA A 130 16.45 -5.80 -9.09
N ASN A 131 15.71 -4.97 -9.83
CA ASN A 131 16.20 -4.13 -10.90
C ASN A 131 15.67 -2.70 -10.81
N ARG A 132 16.22 -1.81 -11.64
CA ARG A 132 15.67 -0.47 -11.82
C ARG A 132 14.30 -0.51 -12.49
N VAL A 133 13.34 0.21 -11.91
CA VAL A 133 11.98 0.31 -12.42
C VAL A 133 11.65 1.75 -12.83
N GLN A 134 10.74 1.89 -13.80
CA GLN A 134 10.09 3.15 -14.07
C GLN A 134 8.96 3.35 -13.05
N LEU A 135 9.09 4.33 -12.16
CA LEU A 135 8.05 4.67 -11.20
C LEU A 135 7.14 5.77 -11.76
N THR A 136 5.83 5.60 -11.65
CA THR A 136 4.81 6.60 -12.01
C THR A 136 3.95 6.91 -10.79
N THR A 137 3.75 8.21 -10.49
CA THR A 137 2.88 8.68 -9.41
C THR A 137 1.92 9.74 -9.96
N ASP A 138 0.92 10.14 -9.18
CA ASP A 138 -0.03 11.22 -9.51
C ASP A 138 0.61 12.63 -9.49
N GLY A 139 1.89 12.74 -9.14
CA GLY A 139 2.62 14.01 -9.05
C GLY A 139 2.63 14.62 -7.65
N TYR A 140 2.23 13.88 -6.62
CA TYR A 140 2.34 14.33 -5.24
C TYR A 140 3.81 14.52 -4.85
N ARG A 141 4.16 15.77 -4.46
CA ARG A 141 5.56 16.19 -4.28
C ARG A 141 6.34 15.38 -3.24
N ILE A 142 5.66 14.82 -2.25
CA ILE A 142 6.30 14.02 -1.20
C ILE A 142 7.02 12.79 -1.79
N TYR A 143 6.50 12.21 -2.88
CA TYR A 143 7.19 11.12 -3.56
C TYR A 143 8.58 11.52 -4.08
N LEU A 144 8.77 12.75 -4.56
CA LEU A 144 10.05 13.19 -5.11
C LEU A 144 11.17 13.05 -4.08
N ASN A 145 10.95 13.58 -2.88
CA ASN A 145 11.94 13.52 -1.79
C ASN A 145 12.14 12.08 -1.30
N ALA A 146 11.06 11.34 -1.09
CA ALA A 146 11.13 9.94 -0.63
C ALA A 146 11.87 9.06 -1.62
N VAL A 147 11.70 9.28 -2.92
CA VAL A 147 12.40 8.52 -3.97
C VAL A 147 13.84 8.96 -4.13
N GLU A 148 14.15 10.26 -4.03
CA GLU A 148 15.56 10.71 -4.06
C GLU A 148 16.35 10.08 -2.90
N GLU A 149 15.79 10.03 -1.71
CA GLU A 149 16.39 9.40 -0.55
C GLU A 149 16.49 7.88 -0.69
N ALA A 150 15.46 7.22 -1.20
CA ALA A 150 15.47 5.79 -1.52
C ALA A 150 16.39 5.48 -2.70
N SER A 151 16.47 6.35 -3.72
CA SER A 151 17.32 6.18 -4.91
C SER A 151 18.81 6.23 -4.60
N ALA A 152 19.22 6.98 -3.59
CA ALA A 152 20.61 7.00 -3.11
C ALA A 152 21.02 5.62 -2.55
N ARG A 153 20.05 4.79 -2.16
CA ARG A 153 20.24 3.43 -1.63
C ARG A 153 19.78 2.34 -2.58
N THR A 154 18.96 2.64 -3.61
CA THR A 154 18.21 1.66 -4.39
C THR A 154 18.02 2.04 -5.85
N ARG A 155 17.65 1.04 -6.65
CA ARG A 155 17.58 0.97 -8.11
C ARG A 155 16.28 1.55 -8.71
N ILE A 156 15.73 2.65 -8.17
CA ILE A 156 14.48 3.26 -8.67
C ILE A 156 14.81 4.45 -9.57
N ALA A 157 14.27 4.49 -10.79
CA ALA A 157 14.32 5.65 -11.69
C ALA A 157 12.91 6.23 -11.86
N LEU A 158 12.70 7.46 -11.36
CA LEU A 158 11.43 8.17 -11.50
C LEU A 158 11.18 8.64 -12.93
N LYS A 159 9.96 8.36 -13.43
CA LYS A 159 9.29 9.19 -14.44
C LYS A 159 7.97 9.67 -13.84
N THR A 160 7.96 10.89 -13.36
CA THR A 160 6.72 11.56 -12.93
C THR A 160 5.87 11.88 -14.16
N LYS A 161 4.66 11.33 -14.23
CA LYS A 161 3.64 11.78 -15.17
C LYS A 161 2.86 12.90 -14.47
N ALA A 162 3.39 14.13 -14.55
CA ALA A 162 2.68 15.30 -14.04
C ALA A 162 1.37 15.47 -14.80
N LYS A 163 0.24 15.36 -14.12
CA LYS A 163 -1.09 15.73 -14.62
C LYS A 163 -1.28 17.25 -14.68
N ASN A 164 -0.24 18.06 -14.67
CA ASN A 164 -0.24 19.49 -15.01
C ASN A 164 1.21 19.97 -15.05
N ALA A 165 1.86 19.84 -16.21
CA ALA A 165 3.13 20.45 -16.51
C ALA A 165 2.97 21.95 -16.82
N HIS A 166 2.60 22.76 -15.82
CA HIS A 166 2.90 24.17 -15.84
C HIS A 166 3.88 24.47 -14.71
N LYS A 167 5.14 24.73 -15.10
CA LYS A 167 6.28 25.12 -14.29
C LYS A 167 6.95 24.03 -13.44
N VAL A 168 7.72 23.15 -14.06
CA VAL A 168 9.02 22.75 -13.53
C VAL A 168 10.03 22.88 -14.66
N SER A 169 10.47 24.11 -14.90
CA SER A 169 11.69 24.38 -15.64
C SER A 169 12.87 24.16 -14.70
N SER A 170 13.89 23.45 -15.18
CA SER A 170 15.22 23.30 -14.60
C SER A 170 15.39 22.31 -13.43
N LEU A 171 15.34 21.03 -13.72
CA LEU A 171 16.26 20.08 -13.12
C LEU A 171 17.00 19.39 -14.25
N ARG A 172 18.29 19.71 -14.37
CA ARG A 172 19.20 19.18 -15.38
C ARG A 172 19.21 17.67 -15.34
N THR A 173 18.83 17.07 -16.44
CA THR A 173 19.25 15.74 -16.84
C THR A 173 20.78 15.72 -16.97
N GLN A 174 21.49 15.26 -15.94
CA GLN A 174 22.86 14.85 -16.14
C GLN A 174 22.84 13.46 -16.79
N SER A 175 23.21 13.48 -18.06
CA SER A 175 23.52 12.33 -18.87
C SER A 175 24.61 11.48 -18.23
N TRP A 176 24.30 10.22 -17.97
CA TRP A 176 25.33 9.21 -17.77
C TRP A 176 25.46 8.41 -19.08
N LEU A 177 26.21 8.99 -20.01
CA LEU A 177 26.92 8.26 -21.06
C LEU A 177 28.41 8.28 -20.65
N GLY A 178 29.03 7.13 -20.59
CA GLY A 178 30.49 7.05 -20.49
C GLY A 178 30.99 5.81 -19.79
N SER A 179 31.44 4.94 -20.64
CA SER A 179 32.45 3.85 -20.58
C SER A 179 32.08 2.59 -19.90
#